data_8dedb6648d4dace791c06c091c828c65
#
_entry.id   8dedb6648d4dace791c06c091c828c65
#
_cell.length_a   1.000
_cell.length_b   1.000
_cell.length_c   1.000
_cell.angle_alpha   90.00
_cell.angle_beta   90.00
_cell.angle_gamma   90.00
#
_symmetry.space_group_name_H-M   'P 1'
#
loop_
_entity.id
_entity.type
_entity.pdbx_description
1 polymer ?
#
loop_
_entity_poly.entity_id
_entity_poly.type
_entity_poly.pdbx_seq_one_letter_code
_entity_poly.pdbx_strand_id
1 'polypeptide(L)'
;VATVIADTLDVVAAFKTSDAYRPTGDQPSAVETLADALRSGDKYTTLVGATGTGKTATMAWTIEQVGKPALVIAHNKTLAAQLCNEFREFFPHNAVEYFVSYYDYYQPEAYVPQADLYIEKDSSQND
;
A
#
# COMPACT_ATOMS: atom_id res chain seq x y z
N VAL A 1 -5.84 1.23 0.91
CA VAL A 1 -4.77 2.14 0.49
C VAL A 1 -3.70 2.21 1.56
N ALA A 2 -2.50 1.86 1.25
CA ALA A 2 -1.35 1.99 2.14
C ALA A 2 -0.52 3.19 1.68
N THR A 3 -0.14 4.04 2.61
CA THR A 3 0.67 5.23 2.34
C THR A 3 2.00 5.10 3.06
N VAL A 4 3.09 5.23 2.33
CA VAL A 4 4.42 5.41 2.89
C VAL A 4 4.72 6.90 2.85
N ILE A 5 4.81 7.54 4.01
CA ILE A 5 5.03 8.97 4.12
C ILE A 5 6.40 9.20 4.73
N ALA A 6 7.24 9.98 4.07
CA ALA A 6 8.42 10.53 4.71
C ALA A 6 7.95 11.56 5.76
N ASP A 7 8.58 11.54 6.91
CA ASP A 7 8.30 12.52 7.95
C ASP A 7 8.60 13.92 7.39
N THR A 8 7.57 14.77 7.32
CA THR A 8 7.64 16.09 6.69
C THR A 8 8.19 17.17 7.60
N LEU A 9 8.60 16.83 8.80
CA LEU A 9 9.18 17.78 9.74
C LEU A 9 10.68 17.93 9.49
N ASP A 10 11.07 18.98 8.82
CA ASP A 10 12.39 19.64 8.69
C ASP A 10 13.67 18.77 8.57
N VAL A 11 13.62 17.50 8.88
CA VAL A 11 14.66 16.51 8.61
C VAL A 11 14.01 15.34 7.89
N VAL A 12 14.06 15.35 6.59
CA VAL A 12 13.65 14.19 5.79
C VAL A 12 14.58 13.04 6.16
N ALA A 13 14.14 12.17 7.07
CA ALA A 13 14.84 10.93 7.32
C ALA A 13 14.88 10.13 6.01
N ALA A 14 16.07 9.80 5.54
CA ALA A 14 16.22 8.98 4.36
C ALA A 14 15.48 7.65 4.56
N PHE A 15 14.78 7.18 3.55
CA PHE A 15 14.19 5.85 3.59
C PHE A 15 15.30 4.82 3.66
N LYS A 16 15.17 3.87 4.57
CA LYS A 16 16.13 2.80 4.72
C LYS A 16 15.40 1.49 4.96
N THR A 17 15.61 0.56 4.05
CA THR A 17 15.10 -0.80 4.17
C THR A 17 15.89 -1.59 5.23
N SER A 18 15.22 -2.61 5.80
CA SER A 18 15.83 -3.52 6.76
C SER A 18 16.96 -4.33 6.12
N ASP A 19 18.07 -4.48 6.83
CA ASP A 19 19.20 -5.33 6.42
C ASP A 19 18.87 -6.83 6.49
N ALA A 20 17.71 -7.22 7.02
CA ALA A 20 17.26 -8.60 7.10
C ALA A 20 16.94 -9.21 5.72
N TYR A 21 16.69 -8.38 4.72
CA TYR A 21 16.33 -8.79 3.37
C TYR A 21 17.34 -8.24 2.36
N ARG A 22 17.69 -9.07 1.39
CA ARG A 22 18.59 -8.68 0.30
C ARG A 22 18.00 -9.06 -1.04
N PRO A 23 18.11 -8.18 -2.05
CA PRO A 23 17.69 -8.51 -3.40
C PRO A 23 18.41 -9.74 -3.96
N THR A 24 17.66 -10.62 -4.60
CA THR A 24 18.17 -11.83 -5.25
C THR A 24 17.60 -11.99 -6.65
N GLY A 25 18.25 -12.83 -7.46
CA GLY A 25 17.79 -13.10 -8.83
C GLY A 25 17.71 -11.84 -9.68
N ASP A 26 16.57 -11.61 -10.30
CA ASP A 26 16.32 -10.45 -11.16
C ASP A 26 15.92 -9.18 -10.39
N GLN A 27 15.77 -9.26 -9.07
CA GLN A 27 15.32 -8.12 -8.26
C GLN A 27 16.27 -6.92 -8.33
N PRO A 28 17.60 -7.05 -8.24
CA PRO A 28 18.50 -5.90 -8.33
C PRO A 28 18.32 -5.14 -9.66
N SER A 29 18.25 -5.86 -10.77
CA SER A 29 18.03 -5.28 -12.09
C SER A 29 16.66 -4.60 -12.22
N ALA A 30 15.60 -5.21 -11.67
CA ALA A 30 14.27 -4.64 -11.65
C ALA A 30 14.21 -3.34 -10.84
N VAL A 31 14.84 -3.32 -9.67
CA VAL A 31 14.91 -2.13 -8.81
C VAL A 31 15.63 -0.99 -9.53
N GLU A 32 16.76 -1.26 -10.15
CA GLU A 32 17.53 -0.25 -10.89
C GLU A 32 16.70 0.32 -12.04
N THR A 33 16.08 -0.54 -12.84
CA THR A 33 15.26 -0.12 -13.98
C THR A 33 14.06 0.72 -13.53
N LEU A 34 13.35 0.31 -12.47
CA LEU A 34 12.21 1.04 -11.93
C LEU A 34 12.64 2.39 -11.35
N ALA A 35 13.71 2.43 -10.59
CA ALA A 35 14.21 3.67 -9.99
C ALA A 35 14.66 4.67 -11.06
N ASP A 36 15.36 4.21 -12.08
CA ASP A 36 15.79 5.05 -13.19
C ASP A 36 14.61 5.60 -13.99
N ALA A 37 13.60 4.77 -14.28
CA ALA A 37 12.38 5.20 -14.95
C ALA A 37 11.66 6.30 -14.15
N LEU A 38 11.52 6.13 -12.85
CA LEU A 38 10.89 7.13 -11.98
C LEU A 38 11.70 8.42 -11.89
N ARG A 39 13.03 8.34 -11.81
CA ARG A 39 13.90 9.51 -11.78
C ARG A 39 13.89 10.27 -13.10
N SER A 40 13.78 9.57 -14.21
CA SER A 40 13.69 10.20 -15.55
C SER A 40 12.31 10.79 -15.86
N GLY A 41 11.35 10.62 -14.97
CA GLY A 41 10.03 11.23 -15.08
C GLY A 41 9.03 10.40 -15.88
N ASP A 42 9.28 9.12 -16.05
CA ASP A 42 8.31 8.21 -16.65
C ASP A 42 7.00 8.23 -15.85
N LYS A 43 5.91 8.47 -16.53
CA LYS A 43 4.60 8.59 -15.89
C LYS A 43 4.05 7.26 -15.43
N TYR A 44 4.31 6.20 -16.18
CA TYR A 44 3.84 4.85 -15.89
C TYR A 44 4.97 3.84 -16.07
N THR A 45 5.13 2.98 -15.09
CA THR A 45 6.07 1.86 -15.15
C THR A 45 5.39 0.63 -14.57
N THR A 46 5.51 -0.51 -15.23
CA THR A 46 4.84 -1.74 -14.80
C THR A 46 5.87 -2.79 -14.39
N LEU A 47 5.72 -3.32 -13.19
CA LEU A 47 6.47 -4.48 -12.70
C LEU A 47 5.61 -5.73 -12.84
N VAL A 48 6.05 -6.67 -13.64
CA VAL A 48 5.38 -7.96 -13.86
C VAL A 48 6.16 -9.05 -13.17
N GLY A 49 5.47 -9.84 -12.37
CA GLY A 49 6.04 -11.00 -11.70
C GLY A 49 4.98 -11.95 -11.22
N ALA A 50 5.28 -13.25 -11.21
CA ALA A 50 4.38 -14.25 -10.65
C ALA A 50 4.23 -14.07 -9.13
N THR A 51 3.21 -14.70 -8.56
CA THR A 51 3.04 -14.74 -7.10
C THR A 51 4.25 -15.39 -6.44
N GLY A 52 4.73 -14.79 -5.35
CA GLY A 52 5.89 -15.30 -4.61
C GLY A 52 7.27 -14.92 -5.19
N THR A 53 7.33 -14.04 -6.20
CA THR A 53 8.61 -13.57 -6.78
C THR A 53 9.21 -12.37 -6.05
N GLY A 54 8.59 -11.91 -4.97
CA GLY A 54 9.11 -10.80 -4.18
C GLY A 54 8.84 -9.41 -4.78
N LYS A 55 7.69 -9.22 -5.42
CA LYS A 55 7.28 -7.91 -5.96
C LYS A 55 7.22 -6.81 -4.90
N THR A 56 6.70 -7.13 -3.71
CA THR A 56 6.62 -6.17 -2.61
C THR A 56 7.99 -5.72 -2.15
N ALA A 57 8.93 -6.65 -2.00
CA ALA A 57 10.33 -6.32 -1.69
C ALA A 57 10.96 -5.44 -2.78
N THR A 58 10.75 -5.77 -4.04
CA THR A 58 11.22 -4.98 -5.17
C THR A 58 10.66 -3.55 -5.13
N MET A 59 9.38 -3.38 -4.81
CA MET A 59 8.78 -2.06 -4.62
C MET A 59 9.43 -1.31 -3.45
N ALA A 60 9.66 -1.98 -2.33
CA ALA A 60 10.28 -1.36 -1.15
C ALA A 60 11.69 -0.82 -1.48
N TRP A 61 12.52 -1.61 -2.12
CA TRP A 61 13.86 -1.16 -2.53
C TRP A 61 13.82 -0.05 -3.58
N THR A 62 12.84 -0.07 -4.48
CA THR A 62 12.63 1.02 -5.44
C THR A 62 12.25 2.32 -4.73
N ILE A 63 11.34 2.27 -3.76
CA ILE A 63 10.95 3.42 -2.94
C ILE A 63 12.15 3.96 -2.16
N GLU A 64 12.98 3.10 -1.59
CA GLU A 64 14.20 3.48 -0.90
C GLU A 64 15.14 4.26 -1.82
N GLN A 65 15.41 3.75 -3.02
CA GLN A 65 16.31 4.40 -3.97
C GLN A 65 15.79 5.73 -4.49
N VAL A 66 14.51 5.84 -4.76
CA VAL A 66 13.89 7.07 -5.24
C VAL A 66 13.82 8.13 -4.13
N GLY A 67 13.60 7.72 -2.88
CA GLY A 67 13.62 8.59 -1.70
C GLY A 67 12.45 9.58 -1.65
N LYS A 68 11.35 9.31 -2.31
CA LYS A 68 10.15 10.16 -2.29
C LYS A 68 9.01 9.47 -1.54
N PRO A 69 8.11 10.24 -0.91
CA PRO A 69 6.89 9.69 -0.36
C PRO A 69 6.13 8.88 -1.40
N ALA A 70 5.62 7.73 -1.02
CA ALA A 70 4.93 6.81 -1.91
C ALA A 70 3.52 6.51 -1.41
N LEU A 71 2.57 6.53 -2.31
CA LEU A 71 1.21 6.08 -2.06
C LEU A 71 1.00 4.72 -2.71
N VAL A 72 0.72 3.72 -1.88
CA VAL A 72 0.45 2.36 -2.34
C VAL A 72 -1.06 2.10 -2.32
N ILE A 73 -1.62 1.82 -3.47
CA ILE A 73 -3.06 1.59 -3.64
C ILE A 73 -3.32 0.10 -3.83
N ALA A 74 -4.19 -0.45 -3.02
CA ALA A 74 -4.64 -1.83 -3.13
C ALA A 74 -6.14 -1.89 -3.43
N HIS A 75 -6.57 -2.95 -4.09
CA HIS A 75 -7.96 -3.09 -4.52
C HIS A 75 -8.93 -3.49 -3.40
N ASN A 76 -8.44 -3.92 -2.25
CA ASN A 76 -9.25 -4.17 -1.07
C ASN A 76 -8.47 -3.90 0.23
N LYS A 77 -9.20 -3.79 1.34
CA LYS A 77 -8.59 -3.45 2.64
C LYS A 77 -7.74 -4.58 3.21
N THR A 78 -8.03 -5.84 2.91
CA THR A 78 -7.24 -6.98 3.37
C THR A 78 -5.84 -6.94 2.77
N LEU A 79 -5.74 -6.71 1.47
CA LEU A 79 -4.46 -6.54 0.79
C LEU A 79 -3.73 -5.28 1.26
N ALA A 80 -4.47 -4.18 1.45
CA ALA A 80 -3.86 -2.94 1.97
C ALA A 80 -3.25 -3.14 3.35
N ALA A 81 -3.94 -3.86 4.25
CA ALA A 81 -3.42 -4.19 5.58
C ALA A 81 -2.18 -5.08 5.50
N GLN A 82 -2.20 -6.08 4.64
CA GLN A 82 -1.05 -6.96 4.40
C GLN A 82 0.15 -6.17 3.90
N LEU A 83 -0.04 -5.33 2.88
CA LEU A 83 1.02 -4.48 2.33
C LEU A 83 1.55 -3.51 3.38
N CYS A 84 0.68 -2.89 4.18
CA CYS A 84 1.10 -2.01 5.26
C CYS A 84 2.03 -2.74 6.25
N ASN A 85 1.66 -3.95 6.67
CA ASN A 85 2.50 -4.74 7.56
C ASN A 85 3.83 -5.12 6.92
N GLU A 86 3.82 -5.54 5.66
CA GLU A 86 5.05 -5.86 4.92
C GLU A 86 5.96 -4.63 4.77
N PHE A 87 5.41 -3.47 4.42
CA PHE A 87 6.19 -2.23 4.32
C PHE A 87 6.73 -1.77 5.68
N ARG A 88 6.02 -2.00 6.77
CA ARG A 88 6.55 -1.73 8.13
C ARG A 88 7.74 -2.62 8.47
N GLU A 89 7.74 -3.86 8.01
CA GLU A 89 8.91 -4.75 8.17
C GLU A 89 10.09 -4.30 7.31
N PHE A 90 9.83 -3.85 6.07
CA PHE A 90 10.89 -3.32 5.20
C PHE A 90 11.44 -1.98 5.68
N PHE A 91 10.60 -1.12 6.25
CA PHE A 91 10.97 0.23 6.70
C PHE A 91 10.76 0.38 8.21
N PRO A 92 11.58 -0.28 9.06
CA PRO A 92 11.35 -0.30 10.50
C PRO A 92 11.52 1.06 11.17
N HIS A 93 12.19 2.01 10.53
CA HIS A 93 12.50 3.33 11.07
C HIS A 93 11.83 4.49 10.32
N ASN A 94 10.98 4.18 9.37
CA ASN A 94 10.23 5.19 8.61
C ASN A 94 8.74 5.08 8.92
N ALA A 95 8.01 6.19 8.73
CA ALA A 95 6.58 6.21 8.90
C ALA A 95 5.89 5.42 7.78
N VAL A 96 5.13 4.41 8.16
CA VAL A 96 4.27 3.63 7.27
C VAL A 96 2.86 3.69 7.82
N GLU A 97 1.99 4.40 7.14
CA GLU A 97 0.62 4.62 7.58
C GLU A 97 -0.37 3.82 6.75
N TYR A 98 -1.42 3.39 7.42
CA TYR A 98 -2.52 2.66 6.84
C TYR A 98 -3.74 3.56 6.76
N PHE A 99 -4.19 3.83 5.56
CA PHE A 99 -5.40 4.57 5.32
C PHE A 99 -6.44 3.67 4.67
N VAL A 100 -7.53 3.46 5.37
CA VAL A 100 -8.69 2.73 4.85
C VAL A 100 -9.90 3.63 4.97
N SER A 101 -10.71 3.67 3.91
CA SER A 101 -12.02 4.26 4.02
C SER A 101 -12.84 3.41 4.97
N TYR A 102 -13.03 3.90 6.18
CA TYR A 102 -13.92 3.29 7.13
C TYR A 102 -15.34 3.59 6.65
N TYR A 103 -15.82 2.76 5.75
CA TYR A 103 -17.19 2.82 5.34
C TYR A 103 -18.01 1.97 6.31
N ASP A 104 -18.30 2.52 7.47
CA ASP A 104 -19.42 2.07 8.24
C ASP A 104 -20.68 2.53 7.50
N TYR A 105 -21.10 1.69 6.57
CA TYR A 105 -22.39 1.88 5.96
C TYR A 105 -23.47 1.61 7.01
N TYR A 106 -23.75 2.63 7.80
CA TYR A 106 -24.90 2.62 8.67
C TYR A 106 -26.14 2.91 7.83
N GLN A 107 -26.78 1.86 7.32
CA GLN A 107 -28.17 1.96 6.89
C GLN A 107 -29.04 1.89 8.14
N PRO A 108 -29.73 2.98 8.51
CA PRO A 108 -30.73 2.88 9.55
C PRO A 108 -31.80 1.89 9.07
N GLU A 109 -32.22 1.02 9.97
CA GLU A 109 -33.36 0.15 9.72
C GLU A 109 -34.55 1.01 9.26
N ALA A 110 -35.14 0.63 8.14
CA ALA A 110 -36.26 1.34 7.58
C ALA A 110 -37.51 0.46 7.65
N TYR A 111 -38.58 1.00 8.23
CA TYR A 111 -39.90 0.39 8.22
C TYR A 111 -40.79 1.08 7.20
N VAL A 112 -41.39 0.31 6.29
CA VAL A 112 -42.33 0.81 5.30
C VAL A 112 -43.74 0.38 5.70
N PRO A 113 -44.54 1.25 6.37
CA PRO A 113 -45.83 0.88 6.97
C PRO A 113 -46.86 0.38 5.95
N GLN A 114 -46.84 0.92 4.75
CA GLN A 114 -47.79 0.54 3.69
C GLN A 114 -47.59 -0.88 3.16
N ALA A 115 -46.38 -1.42 3.27
CA ALA A 115 -46.03 -2.75 2.81
C ALA A 115 -45.80 -3.74 3.97
N ASP A 116 -45.89 -3.26 5.21
CA ASP A 116 -45.49 -3.99 6.42
C ASP A 116 -44.11 -4.66 6.25
N LEU A 117 -43.21 -3.92 5.63
CA LEU A 117 -41.88 -4.37 5.29
C LEU A 117 -40.86 -3.73 6.22
N TYR A 118 -40.12 -4.58 6.91
CA TYR A 118 -38.97 -4.19 7.69
C TYR A 118 -37.68 -4.46 6.93
N ILE A 119 -36.93 -3.42 6.64
CA ILE A 119 -35.64 -3.54 5.95
C ILE A 119 -34.54 -3.54 7.02
N GLU A 120 -33.96 -4.71 7.23
CA GLU A 120 -32.84 -4.83 8.16
C GLU A 120 -31.59 -4.13 7.62
N LYS A 121 -30.77 -3.69 8.58
CA LYS A 121 -29.46 -3.16 8.26
C LYS A 121 -28.60 -4.21 7.60
N ASP A 122 -28.12 -3.93 6.41
CA ASP A 122 -27.14 -4.77 5.74
C ASP A 122 -25.79 -4.63 6.45
N SER A 123 -25.32 -5.74 7.02
CA SER A 123 -24.03 -5.81 7.69
C SER A 123 -22.93 -6.31 6.76
N SER A 124 -23.18 -6.39 5.46
CA SER A 124 -22.15 -6.78 4.51
C SER A 124 -21.01 -5.76 4.53
N GLN A 125 -19.85 -6.22 4.97
CA GLN A 125 -18.62 -5.45 4.85
C GLN A 125 -18.13 -5.61 3.42
N ASN A 126 -17.94 -4.49 2.73
CA ASN A 126 -17.19 -4.46 1.50
C ASN A 126 -15.71 -4.72 1.82
N ASP A 127 -15.30 -5.93 1.57
CA ASP A 127 -13.90 -6.31 1.62
C ASP A 127 -13.14 -5.80 0.40
#